data_876e41dd0f55df3394856957ce5c5872
#
_entry.id   876e41dd0f55df3394856957ce5c5872
#
_cell.length_a   1.000
_cell.length_b   1.000
_cell.length_c   1.000
_cell.angle_alpha   90.00
_cell.angle_beta   90.00
_cell.angle_gamma   90.00
#
_symmetry.space_group_name_H-M   'P 1'
#
loop_
_entity.id
_entity.type
_entity.pdbx_description
1 polymer ?
#
loop_
_entity_poly.entity_id
_entity_poly.type
_entity_poly.pdbx_seq_one_letter_code
_entity_poly.pdbx_strand_id
1 'polypeptide(L)'
;ISGLSNEELQMCDYHIKIPTDEDFSSLNLSHAVQIISYVLKMEIDNIDSIPEIIDETPTFEDNEYLIEHFDKVMKKIDFYDQENPKQVKTRVRRLIKRLQPDKLETGILRGFLSKIEQILNKKN
;
A
#
# COMPACT_ATOMS: atom_id res chain seq x y z
N ILE A 1 23.57 5.03 11.20
CA ILE A 1 22.44 4.07 11.19
C ILE A 1 21.42 4.66 10.24
N SER A 2 21.29 4.11 9.05
CA SER A 2 20.24 4.47 8.09
C SER A 2 18.91 3.88 8.58
N GLY A 3 17.84 4.65 8.54
CA GLY A 3 16.49 4.16 8.81
C GLY A 3 16.04 3.11 7.77
N LEU A 4 14.73 2.96 7.58
CA LEU A 4 14.17 2.06 6.59
C LEU A 4 14.67 2.40 5.17
N SER A 5 14.97 1.38 4.40
CA SER A 5 15.26 1.52 2.97
C SER A 5 14.00 1.93 2.19
N ASN A 6 14.17 2.44 0.97
CA ASN A 6 13.03 2.77 0.12
C ASN A 6 12.14 1.56 -0.19
N GLU A 7 12.72 0.36 -0.24
CA GLU A 7 11.98 -0.88 -0.47
C GLU A 7 11.12 -1.24 0.74
N GLU A 8 11.67 -1.10 1.95
CA GLU A 8 10.93 -1.32 3.20
C GLU A 8 9.81 -0.28 3.39
N LEU A 9 10.08 0.99 3.07
CA LEU A 9 9.05 2.05 3.12
C LEU A 9 7.90 1.80 2.15
N GLN A 10 8.15 1.19 0.99
CA GLN A 10 7.10 0.83 0.03
C GLN A 10 6.17 -0.28 0.54
N MET A 11 6.61 -1.08 1.50
CA MET A 11 5.79 -2.11 2.14
C MET A 11 4.85 -1.53 3.21
N CYS A 12 5.12 -0.32 3.71
CA CYS A 12 4.30 0.34 4.72
C CYS A 12 3.10 1.04 4.08
N ASP A 13 1.95 1.02 4.77
CA ASP A 13 0.75 1.77 4.37
C ASP A 13 0.86 3.24 4.76
N TYR A 14 1.49 3.52 5.89
CA TYR A 14 1.71 4.87 6.42
C TYR A 14 3.18 5.09 6.75
N HIS A 15 3.65 6.29 6.49
CA HIS A 15 4.98 6.74 6.85
C HIS A 15 4.87 7.84 7.89
N ILE A 16 5.27 7.54 9.12
CA ILE A 16 5.22 8.45 10.26
C ILE A 16 6.62 8.97 10.53
N LYS A 17 6.75 10.28 10.72
CA LYS A 17 7.98 10.91 11.17
C LYS A 17 7.75 11.55 12.54
N ILE A 18 8.52 11.14 13.53
CA ILE A 18 8.54 11.79 14.84
C ILE A 18 9.43 13.02 14.72
N PRO A 19 8.92 14.25 15.00
CA PRO A 19 9.75 15.44 15.02
C PRO A 19 10.86 15.31 16.06
N THR A 20 12.06 15.65 15.67
CA THR A 20 13.26 15.67 16.53
C THR A 20 14.00 16.97 16.35
N ASP A 21 14.90 17.29 17.26
CA ASP A 21 15.78 18.46 17.17
C ASP A 21 16.77 18.30 16.01
N GLU A 22 17.24 19.40 15.45
CA GLU A 22 18.21 19.40 14.34
C GLU A 22 19.53 18.76 14.75
N ASP A 23 19.96 18.92 16.01
CA ASP A 23 21.19 18.33 16.56
C ASP A 23 21.05 16.82 16.81
N PHE A 24 19.84 16.30 16.93
CA PHE A 24 19.52 14.88 17.16
C PHE A 24 18.46 14.39 16.17
N SER A 25 18.84 14.33 14.90
CA SER A 25 17.92 14.10 13.78
C SER A 25 17.30 12.70 13.71
N SER A 26 17.74 11.76 14.55
CA SER A 26 17.17 10.41 14.57
C SER A 26 17.02 9.86 15.99
N LEU A 27 15.85 9.32 16.28
CA LEU A 27 15.60 8.54 17.50
C LEU A 27 16.13 7.13 17.34
N ASN A 28 16.58 6.54 18.45
CA ASN A 28 16.77 5.10 18.51
C ASN A 28 15.43 4.40 18.22
N LEU A 29 15.48 3.28 17.49
CA LEU A 29 14.29 2.52 17.10
C LEU A 29 13.39 2.17 18.30
N SER A 30 13.96 1.75 19.41
CA SER A 30 13.21 1.43 20.63
C SER A 30 12.47 2.64 21.21
N HIS A 31 13.08 3.82 21.17
CA HIS A 31 12.42 5.06 21.59
C HIS A 31 11.28 5.44 20.63
N ALA A 32 11.48 5.30 19.34
CA ALA A 32 10.44 5.56 18.35
C ALA A 32 9.25 4.61 18.53
N VAL A 33 9.49 3.32 18.72
CA VAL A 33 8.46 2.32 19.01
C VAL A 33 7.71 2.67 20.30
N GLN A 34 8.42 3.06 21.36
CA GLN A 34 7.80 3.44 22.63
C GLN A 34 6.87 4.65 22.49
N ILE A 35 7.31 5.70 21.78
CA ILE A 35 6.50 6.91 21.56
C ILE A 35 5.24 6.58 20.76
N ILE A 36 5.37 5.86 19.66
CA ILE A 36 4.22 5.48 18.83
C ILE A 36 3.25 4.59 19.60
N SER A 37 3.76 3.60 20.34
CA SER A 37 2.92 2.72 21.18
C SER A 37 2.15 3.51 22.25
N TYR A 38 2.80 4.49 22.87
CA TYR A 38 2.17 5.35 23.86
C TYR A 38 1.06 6.20 23.25
N VAL A 39 1.33 6.87 22.12
CA VAL A 39 0.34 7.69 21.43
C VAL A 39 -0.86 6.85 21.00
N LEU A 40 -0.63 5.68 20.39
CA LEU A 40 -1.70 4.77 20.00
C LEU A 40 -2.54 4.32 21.21
N LYS A 41 -1.90 3.99 22.33
CA LYS A 41 -2.61 3.60 23.54
C LYS A 41 -3.49 4.73 24.07
N MET A 42 -2.98 5.96 24.10
CA MET A 42 -3.75 7.14 24.54
C MET A 42 -4.95 7.40 23.63
N GLU A 43 -4.78 7.28 22.32
CA GLU A 43 -5.88 7.46 21.36
C GLU A 43 -6.93 6.35 21.50
N ILE A 44 -6.53 5.09 21.64
CA ILE A 44 -7.45 3.97 21.83
C ILE A 44 -8.26 4.16 23.11
N ASP A 45 -7.63 4.61 24.20
CA ASP A 45 -8.33 4.82 25.48
C ASP A 45 -9.33 6.00 25.43
N ASN A 46 -9.15 6.92 24.50
CA ASN A 46 -10.04 8.06 24.26
C ASN A 46 -11.19 7.75 23.28
N ILE A 47 -11.20 6.58 22.63
CA ILE A 47 -12.26 6.20 21.71
C ILE A 47 -13.40 5.56 22.50
N ASP A 48 -14.53 6.24 22.61
CA ASP A 48 -15.74 5.76 23.30
C ASP A 48 -16.36 4.51 22.66
N SER A 49 -16.09 4.29 21.35
CA SER A 49 -16.47 3.10 20.61
C SER A 49 -15.47 2.83 19.49
N ILE A 50 -14.90 1.63 19.47
CA ILE A 50 -14.14 1.17 18.29
C ILE A 50 -15.18 0.96 17.18
N PRO A 51 -15.07 1.62 16.02
CA PRO A 51 -15.96 1.34 14.90
C PRO A 51 -15.92 -0.16 14.59
N GLU A 52 -17.09 -0.77 14.47
CA GLU A 52 -17.17 -2.16 14.03
C GLU A 52 -16.39 -2.27 12.71
N ILE A 53 -15.35 -3.11 12.67
CA ILE A 53 -14.61 -3.36 11.45
C ILE A 53 -15.61 -4.04 10.51
N ILE A 54 -16.19 -3.28 9.60
CA ILE A 54 -17.03 -3.81 8.55
C ILE A 54 -16.13 -4.78 7.77
N ASP A 55 -16.58 -6.02 7.64
CA ASP A 55 -15.83 -7.15 7.03
C ASP A 55 -15.53 -6.94 5.53
N GLU A 56 -15.70 -5.72 5.06
CA GLU A 56 -15.49 -5.24 3.70
C GLU A 56 -14.09 -4.69 3.45
N THR A 57 -13.28 -4.55 4.51
CA THR A 57 -11.90 -4.06 4.37
C THR A 57 -11.04 -5.14 3.71
N PRO A 58 -10.41 -4.88 2.57
CA PRO A 58 -9.55 -5.85 1.93
C PRO A 58 -8.34 -6.13 2.81
N THR A 59 -7.87 -7.38 2.78
CA THR A 59 -6.63 -7.76 3.46
C THR A 59 -5.42 -7.17 2.73
N PHE A 60 -4.27 -7.17 3.39
CA PHE A 60 -3.00 -6.83 2.74
C PHE A 60 -2.79 -7.68 1.47
N GLU A 61 -3.10 -8.97 1.55
CA GLU A 61 -2.96 -9.92 0.44
C GLU A 61 -3.89 -9.58 -0.73
N ASP A 62 -5.13 -9.18 -0.46
CA ASP A 62 -6.08 -8.74 -1.50
C ASP A 62 -5.54 -7.54 -2.29
N ASN A 63 -4.95 -6.58 -1.59
CA ASN A 63 -4.32 -5.42 -2.21
C ASN A 63 -3.07 -5.78 -3.04
N GLU A 64 -2.23 -6.68 -2.52
CA GLU A 64 -1.06 -7.16 -3.26
C GLU A 64 -1.47 -7.92 -4.53
N TYR A 65 -2.48 -8.79 -4.47
CA TYR A 65 -3.02 -9.48 -5.65
C TYR A 65 -3.61 -8.51 -6.68
N LEU A 66 -4.27 -7.44 -6.25
CA LEU A 66 -4.76 -6.41 -7.17
C LEU A 66 -3.59 -5.69 -7.87
N ILE A 67 -2.56 -5.30 -7.12
CA ILE A 67 -1.36 -4.64 -7.64
C ILE A 67 -0.63 -5.53 -8.66
N GLU A 68 -0.46 -6.80 -8.35
CA GLU A 68 0.16 -7.78 -9.25
C GLU A 68 -0.67 -7.99 -10.52
N HIS A 69 -2.00 -8.00 -10.40
CA HIS A 69 -2.88 -8.12 -11.56
C HIS A 69 -2.76 -6.91 -12.48
N PHE A 70 -2.70 -5.69 -11.93
CA PHE A 70 -2.41 -4.48 -12.71
C PHE A 70 -1.06 -4.58 -13.44
N ASP A 71 0.00 -4.97 -12.73
CA ASP A 71 1.34 -5.11 -13.32
C ASP A 71 1.35 -6.11 -14.49
N LYS A 72 0.71 -7.25 -14.29
CA LYS A 72 0.58 -8.30 -15.32
C LYS A 72 -0.16 -7.83 -16.57
N VAL A 73 -1.29 -7.14 -16.40
CA VAL A 73 -2.08 -6.62 -17.52
C VAL A 73 -1.33 -5.51 -18.22
N MET A 74 -0.73 -4.59 -17.49
CA MET A 74 0.07 -3.51 -18.06
C MET A 74 1.25 -4.02 -18.90
N LYS A 75 1.92 -5.09 -18.46
CA LYS A 75 2.96 -5.76 -19.24
C LYS A 75 2.43 -6.36 -20.54
N LYS A 76 1.26 -7.02 -20.47
CA LYS A 76 0.65 -7.64 -21.66
C LYS A 76 0.23 -6.65 -22.75
N ILE A 77 -0.07 -5.42 -22.37
CA ILE A 77 -0.49 -4.35 -23.30
C ILE A 77 0.64 -3.39 -23.62
N ASP A 78 1.87 -3.71 -23.24
CA ASP A 78 3.06 -2.86 -23.41
C ASP A 78 2.83 -1.40 -22.93
N PHE A 79 2.13 -1.25 -21.79
CA PHE A 79 1.74 0.06 -21.26
C PHE A 79 2.94 0.89 -20.79
N TYR A 80 4.02 0.26 -20.42
CA TYR A 80 5.26 0.91 -19.98
C TYR A 80 6.49 0.21 -20.55
N ASP A 81 7.56 0.98 -20.69
CA ASP A 81 8.85 0.47 -21.12
C ASP A 81 9.40 -0.56 -20.12
N GLN A 82 9.61 -1.79 -20.62
CA GLN A 82 10.12 -2.90 -19.81
C GLN A 82 11.54 -2.66 -19.32
N GLU A 83 12.29 -1.76 -19.93
CA GLU A 83 13.63 -1.39 -19.47
C GLU A 83 13.60 -0.51 -18.24
N ASN A 84 12.47 0.19 -17.96
CA ASN A 84 12.31 1.04 -16.78
C ASN A 84 10.96 0.87 -16.05
N PRO A 85 10.60 -0.37 -15.63
CA PRO A 85 9.28 -0.68 -15.07
C PRO A 85 9.06 -0.08 -13.67
N LYS A 86 10.13 0.27 -12.96
CA LYS A 86 10.09 0.58 -11.52
C LYS A 86 9.18 1.76 -11.16
N GLN A 87 9.13 2.81 -11.97
CA GLN A 87 8.34 3.99 -11.64
C GLN A 87 6.84 3.75 -11.75
N VAL A 88 6.37 3.11 -12.82
CA VAL A 88 4.93 2.87 -13.04
C VAL A 88 4.38 1.91 -11.99
N LYS A 89 5.06 0.79 -11.75
CA LYS A 89 4.66 -0.19 -10.74
C LYS A 89 4.59 0.43 -9.34
N THR A 90 5.59 1.20 -8.95
CA THR A 90 5.62 1.91 -7.66
C THR A 90 4.48 2.92 -7.55
N ARG A 91 4.18 3.67 -8.62
CA ARG A 91 3.08 4.63 -8.62
C ARG A 91 1.72 3.98 -8.54
N VAL A 92 1.49 2.86 -9.25
CA VAL A 92 0.25 2.07 -9.17
C VAL A 92 0.06 1.51 -7.75
N ARG A 93 1.12 0.96 -7.15
CA ARG A 93 1.09 0.50 -5.76
C ARG A 93 0.67 1.61 -4.81
N ARG A 94 1.29 2.78 -4.90
CA ARG A 94 0.95 3.95 -4.07
C ARG A 94 -0.48 4.44 -4.31
N LEU A 95 -0.96 4.38 -5.54
CA LEU A 95 -2.33 4.75 -5.88
C LEU A 95 -3.33 3.81 -5.21
N ILE A 96 -3.17 2.51 -5.34
CA ILE A 96 -4.06 1.51 -4.74
C ILE A 96 -4.05 1.61 -3.22
N LYS A 97 -2.87 1.74 -2.60
CA LYS A 97 -2.75 1.93 -1.14
C LYS A 97 -3.45 3.21 -0.66
N ARG A 98 -3.42 4.28 -1.44
CA ARG A 98 -4.11 5.54 -1.09
C ARG A 98 -5.62 5.47 -1.30
N LEU A 99 -6.08 4.74 -2.33
CA LEU A 99 -7.51 4.54 -2.61
C LEU A 99 -8.19 3.68 -1.55
N GLN A 100 -7.46 2.72 -0.97
CA GLN A 100 -8.00 1.75 0.00
C GLN A 100 -9.34 1.16 -0.48
N PRO A 101 -9.39 0.56 -1.70
CA PRO A 101 -10.64 0.07 -2.25
C PRO A 101 -11.19 -1.05 -1.36
N ASP A 102 -12.50 -1.06 -1.12
CA ASP A 102 -13.16 -2.14 -0.40
C ASP A 102 -13.17 -3.46 -1.21
N LYS A 103 -13.72 -4.54 -0.63
CA LYS A 103 -13.78 -5.85 -1.31
C LYS A 103 -14.58 -5.81 -2.62
N LEU A 104 -15.67 -5.04 -2.67
CA LEU A 104 -16.51 -4.91 -3.86
C LEU A 104 -15.79 -4.10 -4.94
N GLU A 105 -15.19 -2.99 -4.58
CA GLU A 105 -14.39 -2.14 -5.47
C GLU A 105 -13.18 -2.91 -6.01
N THR A 106 -12.49 -3.67 -5.15
CA THR A 106 -11.41 -4.58 -5.55
C THR A 106 -11.90 -5.62 -6.55
N GLY A 107 -13.10 -6.19 -6.32
CA GLY A 107 -13.76 -7.12 -7.25
C GLY A 107 -14.03 -6.50 -8.61
N ILE A 108 -14.54 -5.26 -8.65
CA ILE A 108 -14.80 -4.51 -9.89
C ILE A 108 -13.50 -4.28 -10.67
N LEU A 109 -12.45 -3.81 -10.00
CA LEU A 109 -11.15 -3.56 -10.62
C LEU A 109 -10.54 -4.85 -11.19
N ARG A 110 -10.58 -5.95 -10.44
CA ARG A 110 -10.09 -7.25 -10.91
C ARG A 110 -10.91 -7.80 -12.07
N GLY A 111 -12.24 -7.62 -12.03
CA GLY A 111 -13.13 -7.99 -13.13
C GLY A 111 -12.80 -7.24 -14.42
N PHE A 112 -12.53 -5.95 -14.33
CA PHE A 112 -12.11 -5.12 -15.46
C PHE A 112 -10.77 -5.60 -16.04
N LEU A 113 -9.77 -5.84 -15.21
CA LEU A 113 -8.47 -6.37 -15.63
C LEU A 113 -8.59 -7.75 -16.29
N SER A 114 -9.39 -8.63 -15.71
CA SER A 114 -9.65 -9.97 -16.26
C SER A 114 -10.32 -9.89 -17.64
N LYS A 115 -11.21 -8.90 -17.84
CA LYS A 115 -11.85 -8.69 -19.14
C LYS A 115 -10.85 -8.26 -20.22
N ILE A 116 -9.91 -7.41 -19.85
CA ILE A 116 -8.80 -7.02 -20.76
C ILE A 116 -7.97 -8.26 -21.14
N GLU A 117 -7.58 -9.08 -20.16
CA GLU A 117 -6.84 -10.33 -20.43
C GLU A 117 -7.60 -11.28 -21.38
N GLN A 118 -8.91 -11.43 -21.19
CA GLN A 118 -9.72 -12.25 -22.08
C GLN A 118 -9.74 -11.74 -23.53
N ILE A 119 -9.80 -10.42 -23.71
CA ILE A 119 -9.78 -9.80 -25.04
C ILE A 119 -8.43 -10.01 -25.71
N LEU A 120 -7.34 -9.86 -24.98
CA LEU A 120 -5.98 -10.08 -25.48
C LEU A 120 -5.75 -11.55 -25.88
N ASN A 121 -6.21 -12.48 -25.06
CA ASN A 121 -6.05 -13.91 -25.34
C ASN A 121 -6.92 -14.43 -26.50
N LYS A 122 -7.97 -13.68 -26.90
CA LYS A 122 -8.78 -14.02 -28.09
C LYS A 122 -8.20 -13.50 -29.41
N LYS A 123 -7.27 -12.56 -29.34
CA LYS A 123 -6.62 -11.97 -30.51
C LYS A 123 -5.33 -12.69 -30.93
N ASN A 124 -4.83 -13.57 -30.07
CA ASN A 124 -3.72 -14.49 -30.36
C ASN A 124 -4.25 -15.87 -30.68
#